data_abef47161cd848de2fdb94c725822b3a
#
_entry.id   abef47161cd848de2fdb94c725822b3a
#
_cell.length_a   1.000
_cell.length_b   1.000
_cell.length_c   1.000
_cell.angle_alpha   90.00
_cell.angle_beta   90.00
_cell.angle_gamma   90.00
#
_symmetry.space_group_name_H-M   'P 1'
#
loop_
_entity.id
_entity.type
_entity.pdbx_description
1 polymer ?
#
loop_
_entity_poly.entity_id
_entity_poly.type
_entity_poly.pdbx_seq_one_letter_code
_entity_poly.pdbx_strand_id
1 'polypeptide(L)'
;VSDRDDASWSMVLEQRLKNKFLQLFGTSWVMPLDMKMEYTYKKNVSIRVSLTENYDDPLKNYIEIEFSGSVKEYFTELGWRNFSNISPGQRDYAEKQLSQLFNDPYETVFIPAGRNLITLLSAQLNYIFTSLEESQLRNIDYITKRYTELILKLKPTFGYGMDGVIREIEADPIRLKKYKEIRPAVNLLRTAAEQVLNGSYRYTENEERLYLSDGKYVKINLASSGQQEVVWL
;
A
#
# COMPACT_ATOMS: atom_id res chain seq x y z
N VAL A 1 -0.14 -13.32 37.36
CA VAL A 1 -1.44 -12.86 36.82
C VAL A 1 -1.29 -12.13 35.48
N SER A 2 -0.04 -11.94 34.97
CA SER A 2 0.21 -11.09 33.78
C SER A 2 0.29 -11.83 32.42
N ASP A 3 0.42 -13.15 32.38
CA ASP A 3 0.74 -13.88 31.14
C ASP A 3 -0.46 -14.26 30.26
N ARG A 4 -1.70 -14.15 30.76
CA ARG A 4 -2.88 -14.56 29.99
C ARG A 4 -3.51 -13.46 29.13
N ASP A 5 -3.27 -12.20 29.43
CA ASP A 5 -3.91 -11.08 28.74
C ASP A 5 -3.10 -10.60 27.51
N ASP A 6 -1.78 -10.84 27.49
CA ASP A 6 -0.92 -10.51 26.35
C ASP A 6 -1.17 -11.45 25.15
N ALA A 7 -1.65 -12.67 25.40
CA ALA A 7 -1.91 -13.65 24.36
C ALA A 7 -3.09 -13.28 23.44
N SER A 8 -4.04 -12.47 23.89
CA SER A 8 -5.28 -12.24 23.12
C SER A 8 -5.12 -11.29 21.94
N TRP A 9 -4.37 -10.20 22.08
CA TRP A 9 -4.17 -9.27 20.98
C TRP A 9 -3.11 -9.77 19.98
N SER A 10 -2.06 -10.45 20.44
CA SER A 10 -1.09 -11.09 19.56
C SER A 10 -1.77 -12.15 18.68
N MET A 11 -2.64 -12.98 19.23
CA MET A 11 -3.43 -13.95 18.46
C MET A 11 -4.31 -13.28 17.38
N VAL A 12 -4.94 -12.15 17.67
CA VAL A 12 -5.74 -11.42 16.68
C VAL A 12 -4.86 -10.86 15.55
N LEU A 13 -3.70 -10.32 15.89
CA LEU A 13 -2.74 -9.83 14.91
C LEU A 13 -2.14 -10.97 14.09
N GLU A 14 -1.76 -12.07 14.72
CA GLU A 14 -1.31 -13.29 14.05
C GLU A 14 -2.35 -13.79 13.05
N GLN A 15 -3.62 -13.91 13.46
CA GLN A 15 -4.68 -14.36 12.58
C GLN A 15 -4.88 -13.40 11.39
N ARG A 16 -4.84 -12.10 11.62
CA ARG A 16 -4.96 -11.09 10.55
C ARG A 16 -3.76 -11.13 9.59
N LEU A 17 -2.55 -11.22 10.12
CA LEU A 17 -1.34 -11.35 9.32
C LEU A 17 -1.31 -12.67 8.56
N LYS A 18 -1.69 -13.77 9.18
CA LYS A 18 -1.81 -15.08 8.52
C LYS A 18 -2.76 -14.99 7.33
N ASN A 19 -3.94 -14.41 7.51
CA ASN A 19 -4.89 -14.23 6.42
C ASN A 19 -4.34 -13.33 5.30
N LYS A 20 -3.67 -12.24 5.67
CA LYS A 20 -3.00 -11.36 4.69
C LYS A 20 -1.84 -12.04 3.98
N PHE A 21 -1.07 -12.82 4.70
CA PHE A 21 0.07 -13.55 4.16
C PHE A 21 -0.39 -14.61 3.14
N LEU A 22 -1.45 -15.35 3.46
CA LEU A 22 -2.06 -16.29 2.53
C LEU A 22 -2.60 -15.60 1.27
N GLN A 23 -3.13 -14.37 1.40
CA GLN A 23 -3.56 -13.56 0.26
C GLN A 23 -2.40 -13.07 -0.60
N LEU A 24 -1.26 -12.75 0.02
CA LEU A 24 -0.06 -12.25 -0.68
C LEU A 24 0.64 -13.36 -1.48
N PHE A 25 0.75 -14.55 -0.90
CA PHE A 25 1.59 -15.62 -1.45
C PHE A 25 0.79 -16.79 -2.06
N GLY A 26 -0.53 -16.76 -2.00
CA GLY A 26 -1.40 -17.83 -2.46
C GLY A 26 -1.56 -18.97 -1.44
N THR A 27 -2.68 -19.68 -1.52
CA THR A 27 -3.12 -20.63 -0.49
C THR A 27 -2.43 -22.00 -0.53
N SER A 28 -1.72 -22.33 -1.61
CA SER A 28 -1.07 -23.64 -1.79
C SER A 28 0.41 -23.65 -1.45
N TRP A 29 0.93 -22.56 -0.94
CA TRP A 29 2.36 -22.42 -0.71
C TRP A 29 2.74 -22.94 0.68
N VAL A 30 3.58 -23.95 0.70
CA VAL A 30 4.29 -24.37 1.91
C VAL A 30 5.50 -23.45 2.02
N MET A 31 5.44 -22.51 2.95
CA MET A 31 6.58 -21.63 3.19
C MET A 31 7.76 -22.40 3.72
N PRO A 32 9.01 -22.00 3.36
CA PRO A 32 10.20 -22.56 3.96
C PRO A 32 10.16 -22.39 5.49
N LEU A 33 10.43 -23.47 6.22
CA LEU A 33 10.40 -23.50 7.69
C LEU A 33 11.41 -22.55 8.35
N ASP A 34 12.40 -22.12 7.60
CA ASP A 34 13.44 -21.18 8.03
C ASP A 34 13.14 -19.73 7.69
N MET A 35 11.93 -19.45 7.16
CA MET A 35 11.55 -18.09 6.80
C MET A 35 11.44 -17.21 8.04
N LYS A 36 12.26 -16.17 8.05
CA LYS A 36 12.24 -15.10 9.04
C LYS A 36 12.26 -13.76 8.34
N MET A 37 11.36 -12.89 8.74
CA MET A 37 11.34 -11.49 8.32
C MET A 37 11.42 -10.62 9.56
N GLU A 38 12.32 -9.67 9.58
CA GLU A 38 12.39 -8.66 10.62
C GLU A 38 12.30 -7.28 9.98
N TYR A 39 11.32 -6.53 10.41
CA TYR A 39 11.15 -5.16 10.02
C TYR A 39 11.52 -4.25 11.19
N THR A 40 12.66 -3.59 11.09
CA THR A 40 13.14 -2.63 12.09
C THR A 40 12.79 -1.23 11.60
N TYR A 41 11.86 -0.62 12.27
CA TYR A 41 11.34 0.70 11.92
C TYR A 41 12.24 1.84 12.41
N LYS A 42 12.65 1.74 13.66
CA LYS A 42 13.64 2.59 14.31
C LYS A 42 14.30 1.81 15.45
N LYS A 43 15.33 2.36 16.06
CA LYS A 43 16.01 1.74 17.19
C LYS A 43 14.97 1.32 18.26
N ASN A 44 14.98 0.06 18.63
CA ASN A 44 14.07 -0.57 19.60
C ASN A 44 12.59 -0.72 19.16
N VAL A 45 12.26 -0.44 17.90
CA VAL A 45 10.92 -0.68 17.36
C VAL A 45 11.04 -1.64 16.18
N SER A 46 10.80 -2.91 16.41
CA SER A 46 10.81 -3.94 15.37
C SER A 46 9.67 -4.93 15.52
N ILE A 47 9.31 -5.53 14.39
CA ILE A 47 8.37 -6.62 14.27
C ILE A 47 9.09 -7.74 13.56
N ARG A 48 9.14 -8.92 14.19
CA ARG A 48 9.68 -10.13 13.57
C ARG A 48 8.54 -11.08 13.28
N VAL A 49 8.55 -11.61 12.07
CA VAL A 49 7.60 -12.65 11.61
C VAL A 49 8.42 -13.88 11.27
N SER A 50 8.11 -15.00 11.89
CA SER A 50 8.74 -16.29 11.62
C SER A 50 7.68 -17.38 11.43
N LEU A 51 8.06 -18.46 10.78
CA LEU A 51 7.28 -19.69 10.70
C LEU A 51 7.70 -20.61 11.81
N THR A 52 6.73 -21.12 12.55
CA THR A 52 6.95 -22.11 13.61
C THR A 52 6.34 -23.43 13.17
N GLU A 53 7.12 -24.51 13.31
CA GLU A 53 6.65 -25.86 13.03
C GLU A 53 5.54 -26.27 14.01
N ASN A 54 4.47 -26.80 13.46
CA ASN A 54 3.51 -27.52 14.26
C ASN A 54 3.90 -29.01 14.23
N TYR A 55 4.47 -29.51 15.32
CA TYR A 55 4.92 -30.90 15.43
C TYR A 55 3.79 -31.91 15.32
N ASP A 56 2.57 -31.52 15.67
CA ASP A 56 1.39 -32.40 15.61
C ASP A 56 0.77 -32.45 14.21
N ASP A 57 0.92 -31.40 13.42
CA ASP A 57 0.41 -31.30 12.06
C ASP A 57 1.29 -30.36 11.22
N PRO A 58 2.28 -30.89 10.47
CA PRO A 58 3.19 -30.08 9.64
C PRO A 58 2.49 -29.22 8.58
N LEU A 59 1.25 -29.57 8.18
CA LEU A 59 0.44 -28.78 7.27
C LEU A 59 -0.19 -27.54 7.92
N LYS A 60 -0.12 -27.47 9.25
CA LYS A 60 -0.65 -26.36 10.05
C LYS A 60 0.44 -25.49 10.66
N ASN A 61 1.57 -25.33 9.98
CA ASN A 61 2.58 -24.39 10.40
C ASN A 61 1.93 -23.01 10.64
N TYR A 62 2.27 -22.37 11.74
CA TYR A 62 1.69 -21.07 12.08
C TYR A 62 2.74 -19.97 12.02
N ILE A 63 2.24 -18.78 11.76
CA ILE A 63 3.03 -17.58 11.76
C ILE A 63 3.13 -17.10 13.20
N GLU A 64 4.35 -16.96 13.68
CA GLU A 64 4.66 -16.34 14.96
C GLU A 64 5.10 -14.89 14.75
N ILE A 65 4.57 -13.99 15.57
CA ILE A 65 4.88 -12.57 15.50
C ILE A 65 5.49 -12.15 16.82
N GLU A 66 6.72 -11.68 16.76
CA GLU A 66 7.42 -11.10 17.90
C GLU A 66 7.49 -9.58 17.74
N PHE A 67 7.10 -8.88 18.78
CA PHE A 67 7.24 -7.43 18.88
C PHE A 67 8.42 -7.07 19.78
N SER A 68 9.15 -6.02 19.45
CA SER A 68 10.15 -5.46 20.35
C SER A 68 9.56 -5.00 21.68
N GLY A 69 10.38 -4.92 22.72
CA GLY A 69 9.94 -4.54 24.07
C GLY A 69 9.17 -3.22 24.11
N SER A 70 9.62 -2.19 23.39
CA SER A 70 8.95 -0.89 23.32
C SER A 70 7.57 -0.95 22.66
N VAL A 71 7.34 -1.85 21.73
CA VAL A 71 6.01 -2.07 21.14
C VAL A 71 5.11 -2.79 22.13
N LYS A 72 5.63 -3.78 22.84
CA LYS A 72 4.88 -4.51 23.89
C LYS A 72 4.48 -3.58 25.05
N GLU A 73 5.41 -2.77 25.55
CA GLU A 73 5.15 -1.77 26.59
C GLU A 73 4.04 -0.82 26.18
N TYR A 74 4.08 -0.34 24.96
CA TYR A 74 3.08 0.55 24.39
C TYR A 74 1.68 -0.07 24.39
N PHE A 75 1.53 -1.31 23.97
CA PHE A 75 0.24 -2.02 23.99
C PHE A 75 -0.24 -2.29 25.42
N THR A 76 0.66 -2.53 26.36
CA THR A 76 0.35 -2.71 27.77
C THR A 76 -0.16 -1.41 28.41
N GLU A 77 0.48 -0.28 28.11
CA GLU A 77 0.07 1.05 28.60
C GLU A 77 -1.32 1.46 28.08
N LEU A 78 -1.68 1.08 26.86
CA LEU A 78 -3.02 1.32 26.31
C LEU A 78 -4.14 0.54 27.03
N GLY A 79 -3.80 -0.40 27.91
CA GLY A 79 -4.77 -1.19 28.65
C GLY A 79 -5.69 -2.03 27.77
N TRP A 80 -5.24 -2.43 26.62
CA TRP A 80 -6.03 -3.13 25.61
C TRP A 80 -6.31 -4.59 26.02
N ARG A 81 -7.17 -4.74 26.98
CA ARG A 81 -7.59 -6.05 27.49
C ARG A 81 -8.64 -6.74 26.61
N ASN A 82 -9.32 -6.03 25.72
CA ASN A 82 -10.36 -6.63 24.87
C ASN A 82 -10.63 -5.83 23.61
N PHE A 83 -10.20 -6.34 22.46
CA PHE A 83 -10.41 -5.73 21.13
C PHE A 83 -11.87 -5.66 20.68
N SER A 84 -12.74 -6.49 21.25
CA SER A 84 -14.14 -6.57 20.86
C SER A 84 -15.01 -5.41 21.34
N ASN A 85 -14.55 -4.62 22.32
CA ASN A 85 -15.31 -3.56 22.96
C ASN A 85 -14.65 -2.17 22.90
N ILE A 86 -13.78 -1.94 21.91
CA ILE A 86 -13.12 -0.64 21.75
C ILE A 86 -14.10 0.37 21.18
N SER A 87 -14.33 1.47 21.90
CA SER A 87 -15.12 2.59 21.38
C SER A 87 -14.42 3.29 20.20
N PRO A 88 -15.16 3.95 19.28
CA PRO A 88 -14.57 4.68 18.17
C PRO A 88 -13.48 5.67 18.60
N GLY A 89 -13.68 6.40 19.69
CA GLY A 89 -12.68 7.35 20.22
C GLY A 89 -11.40 6.68 20.74
N GLN A 90 -11.50 5.48 21.28
CA GLN A 90 -10.33 4.70 21.70
C GLN A 90 -9.57 4.16 20.48
N ARG A 91 -10.28 3.80 19.40
CA ARG A 91 -9.67 3.38 18.15
C ARG A 91 -8.88 4.52 17.53
N ASP A 92 -9.48 5.70 17.39
CA ASP A 92 -8.82 6.89 16.83
C ASP A 92 -7.59 7.30 17.66
N TYR A 93 -7.71 7.23 18.98
CA TYR A 93 -6.57 7.47 19.87
C TYR A 93 -5.44 6.47 19.62
N ALA A 94 -5.76 5.21 19.51
CA ALA A 94 -4.80 4.14 19.29
C ALA A 94 -4.11 4.26 17.90
N GLU A 95 -4.88 4.52 16.85
CA GLU A 95 -4.34 4.75 15.51
C GLU A 95 -3.39 5.95 15.49
N LYS A 96 -3.75 7.03 16.17
CA LYS A 96 -2.90 8.21 16.32
C LYS A 96 -1.59 7.89 17.03
N GLN A 97 -1.67 7.14 18.11
CA GLN A 97 -0.48 6.76 18.89
C GLN A 97 0.40 5.76 18.13
N LEU A 98 -0.19 4.76 17.46
CA LEU A 98 0.56 3.85 16.57
C LEU A 98 1.24 4.61 15.44
N SER A 99 0.55 5.55 14.84
CA SER A 99 1.14 6.43 13.82
C SER A 99 2.32 7.24 14.35
N GLN A 100 2.29 7.67 15.62
CA GLN A 100 3.41 8.34 16.27
C GLN A 100 4.57 7.38 16.59
N LEU A 101 4.25 6.16 17.04
CA LEU A 101 5.27 5.14 17.33
C LEU A 101 6.02 4.74 16.06
N PHE A 102 5.29 4.49 15.00
CA PHE A 102 5.86 4.12 13.71
C PHE A 102 6.25 5.35 12.88
N ASN A 103 5.75 6.53 13.18
CA ASN A 103 6.09 7.85 12.61
C ASN A 103 6.41 7.82 11.10
N ASP A 104 5.65 7.01 10.35
CA ASP A 104 5.84 6.91 8.91
C ASP A 104 4.85 7.82 8.19
N PRO A 105 5.31 8.94 7.65
CA PRO A 105 4.47 9.82 6.86
C PRO A 105 4.16 9.24 5.47
N TYR A 106 4.77 8.10 5.10
CA TYR A 106 4.70 7.55 3.76
C TYR A 106 3.94 6.23 3.74
N GLU A 107 3.06 6.08 2.77
CA GLU A 107 2.43 4.79 2.47
C GLU A 107 3.36 3.96 1.59
N THR A 108 3.57 2.69 1.96
CA THR A 108 4.34 1.76 1.14
C THR A 108 3.48 1.27 -0.01
N VAL A 109 3.95 1.48 -1.23
CA VAL A 109 3.30 1.02 -2.45
C VAL A 109 4.16 -0.05 -3.10
N PHE A 110 3.57 -1.24 -3.30
CA PHE A 110 4.18 -2.29 -4.11
C PHE A 110 3.76 -2.13 -5.56
N ILE A 111 4.74 -2.07 -6.46
CA ILE A 111 4.52 -1.91 -7.90
C ILE A 111 4.68 -3.29 -8.55
N PRO A 112 3.60 -3.88 -9.12
CA PRO A 112 3.69 -5.21 -9.73
C PRO A 112 4.49 -5.19 -11.04
N ALA A 113 5.10 -6.32 -11.37
CA ALA A 113 5.89 -6.46 -12.61
C ALA A 113 5.03 -6.30 -13.88
N GLY A 114 3.79 -6.76 -13.85
CA GLY A 114 2.85 -6.69 -15.00
C GLY A 114 2.08 -5.37 -15.13
N ARG A 115 2.60 -4.25 -14.61
CA ARG A 115 1.90 -2.96 -14.57
C ARG A 115 1.53 -2.36 -15.92
N ASN A 116 2.26 -2.72 -16.98
CA ASN A 116 1.91 -2.32 -18.36
C ASN A 116 0.53 -2.84 -18.76
N LEU A 117 0.17 -4.07 -18.38
CA LEU A 117 -1.16 -4.62 -18.61
C LEU A 117 -2.23 -3.84 -17.84
N ILE A 118 -1.94 -3.45 -16.61
CA ILE A 118 -2.83 -2.62 -15.79
C ILE A 118 -3.05 -1.27 -16.48
N THR A 119 -1.98 -0.65 -16.99
CA THR A 119 -2.06 0.61 -17.73
C THR A 119 -2.86 0.45 -19.03
N LEU A 120 -2.61 -0.61 -19.77
CA LEU A 120 -3.31 -0.90 -21.04
C LEU A 120 -4.81 -1.10 -20.85
N LEU A 121 -5.20 -1.81 -19.78
CA LEU A 121 -6.60 -2.11 -19.45
C LEU A 121 -7.24 -1.06 -18.53
N SER A 122 -6.55 0.01 -18.24
CA SER A 122 -6.92 0.96 -17.20
C SER A 122 -8.30 1.60 -17.38
N ALA A 123 -8.74 1.80 -18.62
CA ALA A 123 -10.09 2.31 -18.91
C ALA A 123 -11.18 1.28 -18.58
N GLN A 124 -10.89 0.00 -18.69
CA GLN A 124 -11.81 -1.12 -18.45
C GLN A 124 -11.76 -1.63 -17.01
N LEU A 125 -10.72 -1.29 -16.24
CA LEU A 125 -10.51 -1.84 -14.90
C LEU A 125 -11.69 -1.55 -13.97
N ASN A 126 -12.26 -0.35 -14.00
CA ASN A 126 -13.46 -0.04 -13.21
C ASN A 126 -14.60 -1.01 -13.52
N TYR A 127 -14.88 -1.25 -14.80
CA TYR A 127 -15.92 -2.18 -15.21
C TYR A 127 -15.58 -3.61 -14.80
N ILE A 128 -14.35 -4.04 -15.01
CA ILE A 128 -13.88 -5.39 -14.62
C ILE A 128 -14.06 -5.60 -13.12
N PHE A 129 -13.55 -4.67 -12.28
CA PHE A 129 -13.63 -4.81 -10.83
C PHE A 129 -15.06 -4.76 -10.29
N THR A 130 -15.96 -4.00 -10.91
CA THR A 130 -17.38 -3.93 -10.49
C THR A 130 -18.20 -5.10 -10.98
N SER A 131 -17.78 -5.78 -12.05
CA SER A 131 -18.47 -6.94 -12.63
C SER A 131 -18.03 -8.29 -12.07
N LEU A 132 -16.86 -8.34 -11.40
CA LEU A 132 -16.36 -9.57 -10.81
C LEU A 132 -17.09 -9.90 -9.50
N GLU A 133 -17.44 -11.17 -9.33
CA GLU A 133 -17.92 -11.68 -8.05
C GLU A 133 -16.80 -11.69 -7.00
N GLU A 134 -17.19 -11.68 -5.72
CA GLU A 134 -16.22 -11.67 -4.61
C GLU A 134 -15.24 -12.85 -4.68
N SER A 135 -15.70 -14.02 -5.12
CA SER A 135 -14.88 -15.21 -5.33
C SER A 135 -13.80 -15.00 -6.38
N GLN A 136 -14.11 -14.29 -7.47
CA GLN A 136 -13.18 -13.97 -8.55
C GLN A 136 -12.19 -12.87 -8.13
N LEU A 137 -12.65 -11.88 -7.35
CA LEU A 137 -11.79 -10.83 -6.79
C LEU A 137 -10.75 -11.39 -5.82
N ARG A 138 -11.05 -12.50 -5.13
CA ARG A 138 -10.09 -13.19 -4.26
C ARG A 138 -8.96 -13.87 -5.01
N ASN A 139 -9.15 -14.19 -6.29
CA ASN A 139 -8.12 -14.80 -7.15
C ASN A 139 -7.12 -13.78 -7.71
N ILE A 140 -7.43 -12.49 -7.63
CA ILE A 140 -6.49 -11.43 -7.99
C ILE A 140 -5.50 -11.28 -6.82
N ASP A 141 -4.21 -11.34 -7.13
CA ASP A 141 -3.20 -11.14 -6.10
C ASP A 141 -3.34 -9.76 -5.42
N TYR A 142 -3.03 -9.72 -4.15
CA TYR A 142 -3.26 -8.56 -3.30
C TYR A 142 -2.49 -7.31 -3.80
N ILE A 143 -1.27 -7.50 -4.29
CA ILE A 143 -0.40 -6.40 -4.76
C ILE A 143 -1.01 -5.75 -5.98
N THR A 144 -1.39 -6.55 -6.98
CA THR A 144 -2.04 -6.08 -8.21
C THR A 144 -3.36 -5.36 -7.89
N LYS A 145 -4.17 -5.91 -6.99
CA LYS A 145 -5.42 -5.28 -6.57
C LYS A 145 -5.17 -3.91 -5.94
N ARG A 146 -4.29 -3.82 -4.95
CA ARG A 146 -3.98 -2.56 -4.26
C ARG A 146 -3.39 -1.51 -5.19
N TYR A 147 -2.48 -1.91 -6.06
CA TYR A 147 -1.90 -1.02 -7.05
C TYR A 147 -2.95 -0.48 -8.03
N THR A 148 -3.84 -1.35 -8.51
CA THR A 148 -4.94 -0.96 -9.38
C THR A 148 -5.91 0.02 -8.71
N GLU A 149 -6.32 -0.26 -7.47
CA GLU A 149 -7.16 0.63 -6.66
C GLU A 149 -6.51 2.02 -6.50
N LEU A 150 -5.19 2.05 -6.25
CA LEU A 150 -4.43 3.30 -6.14
C LEU A 150 -4.47 4.10 -7.45
N ILE A 151 -4.19 3.45 -8.59
CA ILE A 151 -4.25 4.09 -9.90
C ILE A 151 -5.63 4.67 -10.16
N LEU A 152 -6.70 3.89 -9.96
CA LEU A 152 -8.07 4.33 -10.19
C LEU A 152 -8.45 5.53 -9.31
N LYS A 153 -7.96 5.56 -8.07
CA LYS A 153 -8.15 6.68 -7.15
C LYS A 153 -7.39 7.93 -7.58
N LEU A 154 -6.18 7.77 -8.11
CA LEU A 154 -5.30 8.89 -8.46
C LEU A 154 -5.62 9.51 -9.83
N LYS A 155 -6.08 8.71 -10.80
CA LYS A 155 -6.36 9.20 -12.17
C LYS A 155 -7.10 10.53 -12.24
N PRO A 156 -8.25 10.72 -11.54
CA PRO A 156 -9.02 11.96 -11.64
C PRO A 156 -8.23 13.20 -11.22
N THR A 157 -7.21 13.06 -10.36
CA THR A 157 -6.40 14.20 -9.90
C THR A 157 -5.50 14.76 -11.01
N PHE A 158 -5.25 13.99 -12.07
CA PHE A 158 -4.39 14.37 -13.19
C PHE A 158 -5.14 15.02 -14.36
N GLY A 159 -6.34 15.55 -14.14
CA GLY A 159 -7.13 16.22 -15.19
C GLY A 159 -6.35 17.33 -15.92
N TYR A 160 -5.56 18.09 -15.18
CA TYR A 160 -4.66 19.12 -15.69
C TYR A 160 -3.18 18.73 -15.61
N GLY A 161 -2.89 17.42 -15.56
CA GLY A 161 -1.55 16.88 -15.37
C GLY A 161 -0.95 17.21 -14.01
N MET A 162 0.36 17.03 -13.88
CA MET A 162 1.08 17.28 -12.62
C MET A 162 0.97 18.74 -12.16
N ASP A 163 0.90 19.71 -13.08
CA ASP A 163 0.71 21.12 -12.74
C ASP A 163 -0.63 21.39 -12.04
N GLY A 164 -1.67 20.63 -12.41
CA GLY A 164 -2.96 20.67 -11.75
C GLY A 164 -2.87 20.18 -10.32
N VAL A 165 -2.24 19.02 -10.13
CA VAL A 165 -2.02 18.40 -8.81
C VAL A 165 -1.23 19.36 -7.90
N ILE A 166 -0.15 19.96 -8.39
CA ILE A 166 0.66 20.92 -7.63
C ILE A 166 -0.18 22.12 -7.22
N ARG A 167 -0.96 22.70 -8.12
CA ARG A 167 -1.85 23.84 -7.79
C ARG A 167 -2.86 23.51 -6.71
N GLU A 168 -3.46 22.33 -6.75
CA GLU A 168 -4.38 21.88 -5.70
C GLU A 168 -3.68 21.72 -4.34
N ILE A 169 -2.45 21.20 -4.33
CA ILE A 169 -1.65 21.10 -3.11
C ILE A 169 -1.29 22.50 -2.56
N GLU A 170 -0.91 23.42 -3.44
CA GLU A 170 -0.54 24.80 -3.07
C GLU A 170 -1.75 25.61 -2.55
N ALA A 171 -2.96 25.27 -2.96
CA ALA A 171 -4.19 25.88 -2.48
C ALA A 171 -4.59 25.42 -1.05
N ASP A 172 -4.06 24.30 -0.58
CA ASP A 172 -4.32 23.75 0.76
C ASP A 172 -3.15 24.06 1.71
N PRO A 173 -3.35 24.91 2.74
CA PRO A 173 -2.26 25.30 3.65
C PRO A 173 -1.60 24.13 4.39
N ILE A 174 -2.35 23.07 4.70
CA ILE A 174 -1.83 21.89 5.41
C ILE A 174 -0.94 21.08 4.47
N ARG A 175 -1.41 20.82 3.26
CA ARG A 175 -0.67 20.09 2.22
C ARG A 175 0.55 20.88 1.75
N LEU A 176 0.43 22.20 1.62
CA LEU A 176 1.51 23.08 1.21
C LEU A 176 2.72 23.00 2.15
N LYS A 177 2.48 22.95 3.47
CA LYS A 177 3.59 22.83 4.44
C LYS A 177 4.41 21.58 4.17
N LYS A 178 3.77 20.43 4.01
CA LYS A 178 4.42 19.16 3.73
C LYS A 178 5.08 19.15 2.34
N TYR A 179 4.41 19.72 1.35
CA TYR A 179 4.92 19.81 -0.02
C TYR A 179 6.21 20.62 -0.11
N LYS A 180 6.33 21.74 0.64
CA LYS A 180 7.57 22.54 0.66
C LYS A 180 8.80 21.74 1.04
N GLU A 181 8.67 20.77 1.92
CA GLU A 181 9.76 19.90 2.37
C GLU A 181 10.22 18.94 1.26
N ILE A 182 9.29 18.41 0.47
CA ILE A 182 9.57 17.39 -0.57
C ILE A 182 9.64 17.99 -1.98
N ARG A 183 9.37 19.28 -2.16
CA ARG A 183 9.32 19.95 -3.48
C ARG A 183 10.54 19.70 -4.36
N PRO A 184 11.79 19.72 -3.86
CA PRO A 184 12.95 19.42 -4.70
C PRO A 184 12.91 18.01 -5.29
N ALA A 185 12.52 17.01 -4.49
CA ALA A 185 12.40 15.63 -4.94
C ALA A 185 11.24 15.48 -5.95
N VAL A 186 10.09 16.11 -5.71
CA VAL A 186 8.95 16.08 -6.65
C VAL A 186 9.32 16.71 -7.98
N ASN A 187 10.05 17.83 -8.00
CA ASN A 187 10.49 18.47 -9.24
C ASN A 187 11.49 17.58 -10.01
N LEU A 188 12.42 16.92 -9.31
CA LEU A 188 13.36 15.98 -9.92
C LEU A 188 12.61 14.80 -10.56
N LEU A 189 11.71 14.16 -9.83
CA LEU A 189 10.91 13.05 -10.33
C LEU A 189 10.03 13.46 -11.51
N ARG A 190 9.39 14.62 -11.44
CA ARG A 190 8.61 15.18 -12.55
C ARG A 190 9.46 15.33 -13.81
N THR A 191 10.61 15.97 -13.71
CA THR A 191 11.50 16.17 -14.85
C THR A 191 11.96 14.84 -15.44
N ALA A 192 12.34 13.87 -14.60
CA ALA A 192 12.72 12.55 -15.06
C ALA A 192 11.55 11.81 -15.75
N ALA A 193 10.34 11.87 -15.18
CA ALA A 193 9.16 11.27 -15.78
C ALA A 193 8.82 11.90 -17.15
N GLU A 194 8.82 13.24 -17.25
CA GLU A 194 8.55 13.95 -18.50
C GLU A 194 9.59 13.62 -19.59
N GLN A 195 10.86 13.44 -19.20
CA GLN A 195 11.93 13.01 -20.14
C GLN A 195 11.70 11.59 -20.65
N VAL A 196 11.39 10.63 -19.77
CA VAL A 196 11.17 9.23 -20.16
C VAL A 196 9.87 9.09 -20.96
N LEU A 197 8.83 9.78 -20.56
CA LEU A 197 7.54 9.79 -21.28
C LEU A 197 7.59 10.56 -22.59
N ASN A 198 8.58 11.44 -22.76
CA ASN A 198 8.64 12.41 -23.84
C ASN A 198 7.35 13.24 -23.96
N GLY A 199 6.80 13.64 -22.81
CA GLY A 199 5.54 14.37 -22.74
C GLY A 199 4.98 14.42 -21.33
N SER A 200 3.78 15.01 -21.19
CA SER A 200 3.08 15.14 -19.91
C SER A 200 1.78 14.31 -19.90
N TYR A 201 1.62 13.50 -18.85
CA TYR A 201 0.42 12.70 -18.64
C TYR A 201 -0.76 13.55 -18.18
N ARG A 202 -1.96 13.28 -18.75
CA ARG A 202 -3.23 13.86 -18.33
C ARG A 202 -4.36 12.83 -18.45
N TYR A 203 -5.34 12.96 -17.57
CA TYR A 203 -6.58 12.19 -17.60
C TYR A 203 -7.76 13.12 -17.90
N THR A 204 -8.21 13.17 -19.14
CA THR A 204 -9.25 14.06 -19.61
C THR A 204 -10.31 13.29 -20.40
N GLU A 205 -11.59 13.66 -20.23
CA GLU A 205 -12.70 13.03 -20.96
C GLU A 205 -12.75 11.50 -20.78
N ASN A 206 -12.40 11.00 -19.59
CA ASN A 206 -12.30 9.58 -19.28
C ASN A 206 -11.23 8.81 -20.09
N GLU A 207 -10.25 9.53 -20.66
CA GLU A 207 -9.12 8.97 -21.41
C GLU A 207 -7.80 9.38 -20.81
N GLU A 208 -6.85 8.45 -20.86
CA GLU A 208 -5.46 8.70 -20.49
C GLU A 208 -4.68 9.13 -21.73
N ARG A 209 -4.11 10.32 -21.66
CA ARG A 209 -3.41 10.95 -22.77
C ARG A 209 -2.02 11.40 -22.37
N LEU A 210 -1.06 11.19 -23.26
CA LEU A 210 0.30 11.72 -23.15
C LEU A 210 0.41 12.89 -24.14
N TYR A 211 0.52 14.11 -23.60
CA TYR A 211 0.64 15.35 -24.38
C TYR A 211 2.09 15.60 -24.73
N LEU A 212 2.36 15.76 -26.03
CA LEU A 212 3.66 16.05 -26.59
C LEU A 212 3.94 17.57 -26.59
N SER A 213 5.20 17.95 -26.83
CA SER A 213 5.64 19.36 -26.80
C SER A 213 4.96 20.25 -27.86
N ASP A 214 4.46 19.66 -28.95
CA ASP A 214 3.76 20.36 -30.04
C ASP A 214 2.24 20.50 -29.81
N GLY A 215 1.75 20.14 -28.61
CA GLY A 215 0.34 20.20 -28.26
C GLY A 215 -0.51 19.03 -28.76
N LYS A 216 0.09 18.11 -29.53
CA LYS A 216 -0.54 16.85 -29.90
C LYS A 216 -0.54 15.88 -28.72
N TYR A 217 -1.37 14.85 -28.80
CA TYR A 217 -1.37 13.81 -27.77
C TYR A 217 -1.43 12.42 -28.39
N VAL A 218 -0.97 11.45 -27.61
CA VAL A 218 -1.11 10.03 -27.89
C VAL A 218 -1.93 9.43 -26.73
N LYS A 219 -2.92 8.59 -27.05
CA LYS A 219 -3.62 7.81 -26.01
C LYS A 219 -2.64 6.82 -25.39
N ILE A 220 -2.67 6.65 -24.08
CA ILE A 220 -1.67 5.83 -23.38
C ILE A 220 -1.66 4.36 -23.85
N ASN A 221 -2.81 3.83 -24.25
CA ASN A 221 -2.89 2.48 -24.81
C ASN A 221 -2.23 2.32 -26.19
N LEU A 222 -1.89 3.43 -26.86
CA LEU A 222 -1.14 3.47 -28.11
C LEU A 222 0.31 3.95 -27.92
N ALA A 223 0.68 4.29 -26.71
CA ALA A 223 2.05 4.67 -26.38
C ALA A 223 2.97 3.43 -26.37
N SER A 224 4.28 3.64 -26.37
CA SER A 224 5.24 2.55 -26.26
C SER A 224 5.10 1.79 -24.93
N SER A 225 5.49 0.52 -24.91
CA SER A 225 5.44 -0.29 -23.69
C SER A 225 6.23 0.34 -22.54
N GLY A 226 7.39 0.94 -22.83
CA GLY A 226 8.18 1.65 -21.82
C GLY A 226 7.45 2.87 -21.25
N GLN A 227 6.73 3.64 -22.07
CA GLN A 227 5.90 4.76 -21.60
C GLN A 227 4.73 4.26 -20.73
N GLN A 228 4.07 3.16 -21.15
CA GLN A 228 2.99 2.55 -20.39
C GLN A 228 3.46 2.03 -19.02
N GLU A 229 4.69 1.54 -18.92
CA GLU A 229 5.28 1.08 -17.66
C GLU A 229 5.63 2.21 -16.70
N VAL A 230 6.03 3.37 -17.23
CA VAL A 230 6.54 4.49 -16.42
C VAL A 230 5.43 5.44 -15.95
N VAL A 231 4.32 5.51 -16.68
CA VAL A 231 3.28 6.51 -16.39
C VAL A 231 2.73 6.46 -14.96
N TRP A 232 2.80 5.30 -14.30
CA TRP A 232 2.32 5.08 -12.93
C TRP A 232 3.43 4.71 -11.93
N LEU A 233 4.70 5.00 -12.24
CA LEU A 233 5.80 4.96 -11.30
C LEU A 233 5.88 6.25 -10.49
#